data_47d36bf3b80c8da92d0e80433818162e
#
_entry.id   47d36bf3b80c8da92d0e80433818162e
#
_cell.length_a   1.000
_cell.length_b   1.000
_cell.length_c   1.000
_cell.angle_alpha   90.00
_cell.angle_beta   90.00
_cell.angle_gamma   90.00
#
_symmetry.space_group_name_H-M   'P 1'
#
loop_
_entity.id
_entity.type
_entity.pdbx_description
1 polymer ?
#
loop_
_entity_poly.entity_id
_entity_poly.type
_entity_poly.pdbx_seq_one_letter_code
_entity_poly.pdbx_strand_id
1 'polypeptide(L)'
;MPWWPKRGGQAGGEESPAAGSDVGLRLALPLQRAPEPTETVVSPVNLDRLGAALDRLEIRYLTDGDGSLLAMWERHAVLFALEGPQDEILVIRARPHGTVPRDWADRAYRVVNEWNHSRRFCKAYVGDQTERGMLPIYAEMQVPLISGCHEALLAELIDCAAAVAVAFVDWLHDEGGLL
;
A
#
# COMPACT_ATOMS: atom_id res chain seq x y z
N MET A 1 -25.32 -14.71 -4.46
CA MET A 1 -25.71 -13.93 -3.27
C MET A 1 -24.73 -12.79 -3.13
N PRO A 2 -25.15 -11.52 -3.30
CA PRO A 2 -24.24 -10.37 -3.09
C PRO A 2 -24.07 -10.15 -1.59
N TRP A 3 -22.85 -10.16 -1.12
CA TRP A 3 -22.48 -10.06 0.29
C TRP A 3 -22.25 -8.61 0.79
N TRP A 4 -22.82 -7.62 0.07
CA TRP A 4 -22.74 -6.21 0.44
C TRP A 4 -24.06 -5.74 1.06
N PRO A 5 -24.10 -5.21 2.30
CA PRO A 5 -25.33 -4.72 2.90
C PRO A 5 -25.81 -3.44 2.20
N LYS A 6 -27.07 -3.46 1.71
CA LYS A 6 -27.76 -2.28 1.20
C LYS A 6 -28.05 -1.33 2.35
N ARG A 7 -27.64 -0.06 2.25
CA ARG A 7 -28.07 1.00 3.15
C ARG A 7 -29.57 1.21 2.97
N GLY A 8 -30.33 0.97 4.03
CA GLY A 8 -31.75 1.29 4.11
C GLY A 8 -31.95 2.80 4.19
N GLY A 9 -32.80 3.34 3.30
CA GLY A 9 -33.28 4.69 3.37
C GLY A 9 -34.36 4.81 4.44
N GLN A 10 -34.29 5.87 5.25
CA GLN A 10 -35.47 6.37 5.97
C GLN A 10 -35.80 7.74 5.43
N ALA A 11 -37.05 7.83 4.93
CA ALA A 11 -37.74 9.08 4.62
C ALA A 11 -38.42 9.59 5.88
N GLY A 12 -38.52 10.88 6.02
CA GLY A 12 -39.48 11.48 6.97
C GLY A 12 -39.10 12.90 7.37
N GLY A 13 -39.96 13.87 6.97
CA GLY A 13 -40.46 14.96 7.78
C GLY A 13 -40.01 16.36 7.37
N GLU A 14 -40.99 17.03 6.77
CA GLU A 14 -41.14 18.47 6.55
C GLU A 14 -40.82 19.32 7.79
N GLU A 15 -40.20 20.49 7.57
CA GLU A 15 -40.80 21.77 7.93
C GLU A 15 -39.89 22.94 7.51
N SER A 16 -40.46 23.84 6.73
CA SER A 16 -39.92 25.18 6.46
C SER A 16 -40.46 26.15 7.51
N PRO A 17 -39.70 27.18 7.95
CA PRO A 17 -40.12 28.51 7.52
C PRO A 17 -39.01 29.57 7.30
N ALA A 18 -39.40 30.49 6.43
CA ALA A 18 -39.20 31.95 6.42
C ALA A 18 -37.79 32.55 6.25
N ALA A 19 -37.68 33.15 5.10
CA ALA A 19 -37.21 34.51 4.78
C ALA A 19 -36.25 35.23 5.75
N GLY A 20 -35.03 35.43 5.27
CA GLY A 20 -34.11 36.45 5.70
C GLY A 20 -33.23 36.86 4.53
N SER A 21 -33.60 38.00 3.90
CA SER A 21 -32.84 38.64 2.86
C SER A 21 -31.52 39.19 3.43
N ASP A 22 -30.43 38.54 3.17
CA ASP A 22 -29.09 39.12 3.36
C ASP A 22 -28.38 39.16 2.01
N VAL A 23 -28.33 40.35 1.43
CA VAL A 23 -27.63 40.68 0.18
C VAL A 23 -26.15 40.74 0.51
N GLY A 24 -25.55 39.59 0.74
CA GLY A 24 -24.11 39.43 0.84
C GLY A 24 -23.44 39.64 -0.52
N LEU A 25 -22.74 40.74 -0.65
CA LEU A 25 -21.86 41.04 -1.78
C LEU A 25 -20.82 39.91 -1.92
N ARG A 26 -21.11 38.94 -2.81
CA ARG A 26 -20.12 37.93 -3.19
C ARG A 26 -19.07 38.63 -4.05
N LEU A 27 -17.95 39.01 -3.44
CA LEU A 27 -16.71 39.26 -4.18
C LEU A 27 -16.37 37.97 -4.96
N ALA A 28 -16.61 38.02 -6.25
CA ALA A 28 -16.13 36.98 -7.15
C ALA A 28 -14.58 37.02 -7.14
N LEU A 29 -13.98 36.17 -6.33
CA LEU A 29 -12.57 35.89 -6.47
C LEU A 29 -12.35 35.36 -7.90
N PRO A 30 -11.31 35.85 -8.64
CA PRO A 30 -11.02 35.31 -9.94
C PRO A 30 -10.81 33.81 -9.79
N LEU A 31 -11.60 33.03 -10.52
CA LEU A 31 -11.40 31.58 -10.66
C LEU A 31 -9.94 31.39 -11.08
N GLN A 32 -9.10 30.93 -10.15
CA GLN A 32 -7.79 30.45 -10.52
C GLN A 32 -8.01 29.32 -11.50
N ARG A 33 -7.63 29.57 -12.76
CA ARG A 33 -7.66 28.56 -13.82
C ARG A 33 -6.90 27.36 -13.26
N ALA A 34 -7.59 26.23 -13.12
CA ALA A 34 -6.93 24.99 -12.74
C ALA A 34 -5.75 24.78 -13.71
N PRO A 35 -4.57 24.40 -13.25
CA PRO A 35 -3.45 24.12 -14.13
C PRO A 35 -3.94 23.15 -15.20
N GLU A 36 -3.63 23.42 -16.44
CA GLU A 36 -3.97 22.52 -17.54
C GLU A 36 -3.38 21.15 -17.21
N PRO A 37 -4.13 20.04 -17.41
CA PRO A 37 -3.60 18.73 -17.09
C PRO A 37 -2.33 18.54 -17.91
N THR A 38 -1.18 18.48 -17.23
CA THR A 38 0.07 18.08 -17.84
C THR A 38 -0.18 16.70 -18.43
N GLU A 39 0.01 16.54 -19.72
CA GLU A 39 -0.20 15.28 -20.43
C GLU A 39 0.63 14.19 -19.73
N THR A 40 -0.06 13.33 -19.00
CA THR A 40 0.60 12.33 -18.14
C THR A 40 0.88 11.13 -19.02
N VAL A 41 2.13 10.98 -19.43
CA VAL A 41 2.54 9.85 -20.26
C VAL A 41 2.45 8.55 -19.44
N VAL A 42 1.58 7.64 -19.90
CA VAL A 42 1.48 6.28 -19.40
C VAL A 42 2.41 5.38 -20.21
N SER A 43 3.27 4.64 -19.54
CA SER A 43 4.19 3.71 -20.19
C SER A 43 4.33 2.42 -19.39
N PRO A 44 4.74 1.29 -20.01
CA PRO A 44 4.98 0.03 -19.31
C PRO A 44 5.97 0.20 -18.16
N VAL A 45 5.75 -0.51 -17.06
CA VAL A 45 6.68 -0.53 -15.93
C VAL A 45 7.78 -1.53 -16.22
N ASN A 46 9.02 -1.17 -15.90
CA ASN A 46 10.19 -2.02 -15.94
C ASN A 46 11.12 -1.71 -14.75
N LEU A 47 12.16 -2.52 -14.56
CA LEU A 47 13.07 -2.37 -13.42
C LEU A 47 13.82 -1.03 -13.42
N ASP A 48 14.17 -0.49 -14.59
CA ASP A 48 14.84 0.81 -14.67
C ASP A 48 13.95 1.94 -14.16
N ARG A 49 12.66 1.93 -14.53
CA ARG A 49 11.68 2.90 -14.03
C ARG A 49 11.42 2.74 -12.54
N LEU A 50 11.39 1.49 -12.08
CA LEU A 50 11.23 1.18 -10.66
C LEU A 50 12.42 1.70 -9.85
N GLY A 51 13.65 1.46 -10.32
CA GLY A 51 14.87 2.02 -9.74
C GLY A 51 14.87 3.55 -9.72
N ALA A 52 14.53 4.19 -10.86
CA ALA A 52 14.43 5.64 -10.93
C ALA A 52 13.37 6.23 -9.98
N ALA A 53 12.28 5.51 -9.71
CA ALA A 53 11.29 5.92 -8.74
C ALA A 53 11.81 5.80 -7.30
N LEU A 54 12.52 4.73 -6.97
CA LEU A 54 13.20 4.56 -5.67
C LEU A 54 14.25 5.65 -5.44
N ASP A 55 15.06 5.98 -6.46
CA ASP A 55 16.06 7.04 -6.38
C ASP A 55 15.42 8.42 -6.10
N ARG A 56 14.29 8.73 -6.75
CA ARG A 56 13.54 9.99 -6.48
C ARG A 56 12.97 10.06 -5.07
N LEU A 57 12.65 8.91 -4.48
CA LEU A 57 12.18 8.80 -3.10
C LEU A 57 13.34 8.69 -2.10
N GLU A 58 14.59 8.79 -2.57
CA GLU A 58 15.81 8.65 -1.76
C GLU A 58 15.90 7.29 -1.03
N ILE A 59 15.24 6.25 -1.57
CA ILE A 59 15.29 4.89 -1.06
C ILE A 59 16.49 4.17 -1.67
N ARG A 60 17.45 3.81 -0.83
CA ARG A 60 18.63 3.04 -1.24
C ARG A 60 18.28 1.58 -1.41
N TYR A 61 18.72 0.98 -2.50
CA TYR A 61 18.48 -0.43 -2.82
C TYR A 61 19.71 -1.12 -3.40
N LEU A 62 19.65 -2.44 -3.38
CA LEU A 62 20.59 -3.34 -4.06
C LEU A 62 19.81 -4.10 -5.13
N THR A 63 20.46 -4.42 -6.23
CA THR A 63 19.88 -5.33 -7.24
C THR A 63 20.24 -6.76 -6.87
N ASP A 64 19.25 -7.63 -6.71
CA ASP A 64 19.44 -9.05 -6.47
C ASP A 64 19.76 -9.79 -7.77
N GLY A 65 20.22 -11.04 -7.65
CA GLY A 65 20.67 -11.86 -8.80
C GLY A 65 19.58 -12.18 -9.83
N ASP A 66 18.31 -12.07 -9.45
CA ASP A 66 17.12 -12.24 -10.32
C ASP A 66 16.63 -10.92 -10.95
N GLY A 67 17.29 -9.79 -10.62
CA GLY A 67 16.93 -8.45 -11.08
C GLY A 67 15.99 -7.70 -10.14
N SER A 68 15.48 -8.31 -9.07
CA SER A 68 14.68 -7.63 -8.05
C SER A 68 15.49 -6.54 -7.33
N LEU A 69 14.80 -5.51 -6.85
CA LEU A 69 15.40 -4.41 -6.09
C LEU A 69 15.10 -4.59 -4.60
N LEU A 70 16.13 -4.70 -3.78
CA LEU A 70 16.03 -4.94 -2.34
C LEU A 70 16.47 -3.72 -1.55
N ALA A 71 15.56 -3.08 -0.84
CA ALA A 71 15.86 -2.01 0.09
C ALA A 71 15.86 -2.51 1.54
N MET A 72 16.75 -1.94 2.36
CA MET A 72 16.97 -2.37 3.75
C MET A 72 16.71 -1.22 4.70
N TRP A 73 15.90 -1.46 5.72
CA TRP A 73 15.67 -0.60 6.89
C TRP A 73 16.23 -1.26 8.14
N GLU A 74 16.25 -0.54 9.24
CA GLU A 74 16.79 -1.04 10.51
C GLU A 74 16.12 -2.35 10.99
N ARG A 75 14.81 -2.47 10.81
CA ARG A 75 14.00 -3.59 11.35
C ARG A 75 13.44 -4.54 10.30
N HIS A 76 13.55 -4.17 9.00
CA HIS A 76 12.96 -4.94 7.90
C HIS A 76 13.65 -4.69 6.57
N ALA A 77 13.36 -5.55 5.61
CA ALA A 77 13.69 -5.38 4.21
C ALA A 77 12.41 -5.29 3.37
N VAL A 78 12.48 -4.59 2.23
CA VAL A 78 11.41 -4.54 1.24
C VAL A 78 11.98 -4.93 -0.12
N LEU A 79 11.38 -5.93 -0.72
CA LEU A 79 11.64 -6.37 -2.09
C LEU A 79 10.66 -5.68 -3.03
N PHE A 80 11.17 -5.13 -4.12
CA PHE A 80 10.42 -4.59 -5.25
C PHE A 80 10.74 -5.44 -6.47
N ALA A 81 9.74 -6.12 -7.00
CA ALA A 81 9.89 -7.03 -8.13
C ALA A 81 8.77 -6.82 -9.16
N LEU A 82 9.04 -7.25 -10.37
CA LEU A 82 8.03 -7.40 -11.41
C LEU A 82 7.82 -8.90 -11.63
N GLU A 83 6.59 -9.33 -11.53
CA GLU A 83 6.20 -10.73 -11.68
C GLU A 83 5.13 -10.89 -12.78
N GLY A 84 4.83 -12.13 -13.12
CA GLY A 84 3.90 -12.47 -14.21
C GLY A 84 4.63 -12.77 -15.52
N PRO A 85 3.92 -13.35 -16.52
CA PRO A 85 4.52 -13.76 -17.80
C PRO A 85 5.11 -12.63 -18.63
N GLN A 86 4.72 -11.37 -18.37
CA GLN A 86 5.15 -10.18 -19.08
C GLN A 86 5.69 -9.10 -18.12
N ASP A 87 6.08 -9.47 -16.91
CA ASP A 87 6.51 -8.57 -15.84
C ASP A 87 5.46 -7.48 -15.54
N GLU A 88 4.19 -7.83 -15.66
CA GLU A 88 3.06 -6.91 -15.57
C GLU A 88 2.52 -6.69 -14.16
N ILE A 89 3.03 -7.42 -13.17
CA ILE A 89 2.58 -7.32 -11.77
C ILE A 89 3.71 -6.73 -10.93
N LEU A 90 3.50 -5.51 -10.44
CA LEU A 90 4.39 -4.94 -9.42
C LEU A 90 4.12 -5.63 -8.09
N VAL A 91 5.13 -6.30 -7.56
CA VAL A 91 5.12 -6.96 -6.25
C VAL A 91 6.02 -6.19 -5.31
N ILE A 92 5.47 -5.73 -4.19
CA ILE A 92 6.23 -5.06 -3.12
C ILE A 92 6.02 -5.89 -1.86
N ARG A 93 7.11 -6.51 -1.38
CA ARG A 93 7.07 -7.48 -0.28
C ARG A 93 7.97 -7.04 0.87
N ALA A 94 7.37 -6.72 2.01
CA ALA A 94 8.08 -6.41 3.24
C ALA A 94 8.31 -7.67 4.07
N ARG A 95 9.50 -7.77 4.66
CA ARG A 95 9.87 -8.84 5.58
C ARG A 95 10.62 -8.26 6.78
N PRO A 96 10.12 -8.39 8.01
CA PRO A 96 10.87 -8.13 9.23
C PRO A 96 12.17 -8.95 9.29
N HIS A 97 13.20 -8.43 9.95
CA HIS A 97 14.42 -9.21 10.20
C HIS A 97 14.19 -10.30 11.25
N GLY A 98 13.27 -10.05 12.18
CA GLY A 98 12.81 -11.04 13.14
C GLY A 98 12.01 -12.16 12.48
N THR A 99 12.02 -13.33 13.12
CA THR A 99 11.26 -14.52 12.71
C THR A 99 10.60 -15.12 13.93
N VAL A 100 9.51 -15.86 13.74
CA VAL A 100 8.70 -16.43 14.81
C VAL A 100 9.08 -17.91 15.02
N PRO A 101 9.22 -18.39 16.26
CA PRO A 101 9.40 -19.81 16.53
C PRO A 101 8.20 -20.62 16.01
N ARG A 102 8.45 -21.84 15.55
CA ARG A 102 7.41 -22.75 15.05
C ARG A 102 6.27 -22.98 16.06
N ASP A 103 6.61 -23.08 17.33
CA ASP A 103 5.62 -23.31 18.39
C ASP A 103 4.62 -22.15 18.56
N TRP A 104 4.92 -21.00 17.96
CA TRP A 104 4.05 -19.82 17.93
C TRP A 104 3.23 -19.71 16.63
N ALA A 105 3.22 -20.74 15.79
CA ALA A 105 2.54 -20.71 14.48
C ALA A 105 1.08 -20.26 14.60
N ASP A 106 0.30 -20.84 15.52
CA ASP A 106 -1.11 -20.46 15.71
C ASP A 106 -1.28 -18.99 16.12
N ARG A 107 -0.35 -18.48 16.93
CA ARG A 107 -0.32 -17.07 17.29
C ARG A 107 0.00 -16.21 16.08
N ALA A 108 1.02 -16.59 15.30
CA ALA A 108 1.40 -15.88 14.09
C ALA A 108 0.23 -15.80 13.08
N TYR A 109 -0.49 -16.91 12.85
CA TYR A 109 -1.67 -16.90 11.96
C TYR A 109 -2.78 -15.99 12.48
N ARG A 110 -3.07 -15.96 13.78
CA ARG A 110 -4.07 -15.05 14.34
C ARG A 110 -3.67 -13.59 14.14
N VAL A 111 -2.40 -13.27 14.44
CA VAL A 111 -1.88 -11.90 14.32
C VAL A 111 -1.92 -11.41 12.88
N VAL A 112 -1.44 -12.18 11.89
CA VAL A 112 -1.51 -11.76 10.49
C VAL A 112 -2.96 -11.64 9.97
N ASN A 113 -3.87 -12.48 10.45
CA ASN A 113 -5.29 -12.38 10.12
C ASN A 113 -5.93 -11.11 10.70
N GLU A 114 -5.55 -10.70 11.90
CA GLU A 114 -6.01 -9.45 12.52
C GLU A 114 -5.52 -8.23 11.73
N TRP A 115 -4.26 -8.22 11.31
CA TRP A 115 -3.76 -7.23 10.38
C TRP A 115 -4.62 -7.15 9.11
N ASN A 116 -4.84 -8.27 8.45
CA ASN A 116 -5.62 -8.35 7.21
C ASN A 116 -7.08 -7.91 7.40
N HIS A 117 -7.64 -8.08 8.59
CA HIS A 117 -9.00 -7.63 8.92
C HIS A 117 -9.08 -6.12 9.13
N SER A 118 -8.11 -5.55 9.82
CA SER A 118 -8.14 -4.15 10.28
C SER A 118 -7.40 -3.17 9.35
N ARG A 119 -6.49 -3.65 8.51
CA ARG A 119 -5.64 -2.82 7.65
C ARG A 119 -5.94 -3.04 6.16
N ARG A 120 -5.40 -2.13 5.32
CA ARG A 120 -5.59 -2.15 3.86
C ARG A 120 -4.22 -2.11 3.18
N PHE A 121 -4.22 -2.25 1.87
CA PHE A 121 -3.10 -2.19 0.94
C PHE A 121 -2.15 -3.39 0.93
N CYS A 122 -1.67 -3.87 2.07
CA CYS A 122 -0.82 -5.05 2.11
C CYS A 122 -1.55 -6.23 2.75
N LYS A 123 -1.36 -7.41 2.18
CA LYS A 123 -1.79 -8.69 2.74
C LYS A 123 -0.64 -9.29 3.53
N ALA A 124 -0.86 -9.56 4.83
CA ALA A 124 0.12 -10.24 5.66
C ALA A 124 -0.06 -11.76 5.61
N TYR A 125 1.05 -12.50 5.67
CA TYR A 125 1.03 -13.96 5.73
C TYR A 125 2.28 -14.51 6.44
N VAL A 126 2.14 -15.74 6.91
CA VAL A 126 3.24 -16.53 7.48
C VAL A 126 3.86 -17.33 6.33
N GLY A 127 5.14 -17.18 6.13
CA GLY A 127 5.87 -17.92 5.11
C GLY A 127 6.26 -19.34 5.55
N ASP A 128 6.87 -20.07 4.63
CA ASP A 128 7.35 -21.43 4.88
C ASP A 128 8.45 -21.44 5.94
N GLN A 129 8.49 -22.54 6.68
CA GLN A 129 9.49 -22.74 7.70
C GLN A 129 10.90 -22.74 7.12
N THR A 130 11.77 -21.92 7.72
CA THR A 130 13.20 -21.91 7.37
C THR A 130 13.88 -23.19 7.80
N GLU A 131 15.09 -23.46 7.30
CA GLU A 131 15.94 -24.59 7.72
C GLU A 131 16.22 -24.60 9.24
N ARG A 132 16.17 -23.44 9.89
CA ARG A 132 16.33 -23.27 11.34
C ARG A 132 15.04 -23.47 12.13
N GLY A 133 13.96 -23.88 11.48
CA GLY A 133 12.69 -24.11 12.14
C GLY A 133 11.90 -22.83 12.47
N MET A 134 12.29 -21.70 11.91
CA MET A 134 11.65 -20.40 12.18
C MET A 134 10.66 -20.04 11.07
N LEU A 135 9.63 -19.30 11.41
CA LEU A 135 8.60 -18.81 10.49
C LEU A 135 8.85 -17.34 10.16
N PRO A 136 9.17 -17.01 8.91
CA PRO A 136 9.19 -15.63 8.47
C PRO A 136 7.77 -15.08 8.31
N ILE A 137 7.59 -13.79 8.56
CA ILE A 137 6.34 -13.09 8.33
C ILE A 137 6.54 -12.12 7.18
N TYR A 138 5.54 -11.99 6.32
CA TYR A 138 5.55 -11.09 5.18
C TYR A 138 4.32 -10.20 5.16
N ALA A 139 4.48 -8.99 4.62
CA ALA A 139 3.37 -8.18 4.12
C ALA A 139 3.63 -7.89 2.65
N GLU A 140 2.63 -8.06 1.81
CA GLU A 140 2.79 -8.00 0.36
C GLU A 140 1.66 -7.20 -0.29
N MET A 141 2.03 -6.31 -1.20
CA MET A 141 1.16 -5.60 -2.11
C MET A 141 1.43 -6.07 -3.53
N GLN A 142 0.39 -6.40 -4.26
CA GLN A 142 0.46 -6.76 -5.68
C GLN A 142 -0.42 -5.80 -6.48
N VAL A 143 0.14 -5.19 -7.51
CA VAL A 143 -0.56 -4.25 -8.38
C VAL A 143 -0.39 -4.66 -9.83
N PRO A 144 -1.46 -5.08 -10.53
CA PRO A 144 -1.39 -5.36 -11.95
C PRO A 144 -1.22 -4.06 -12.74
N LEU A 145 -0.15 -3.95 -13.52
CA LEU A 145 0.22 -2.77 -14.29
C LEU A 145 0.40 -3.07 -15.79
N ILE A 146 -0.36 -4.02 -16.32
CA ILE A 146 -0.30 -4.41 -17.73
C ILE A 146 -0.53 -3.25 -18.69
N SER A 147 -1.36 -2.30 -18.32
CA SER A 147 -1.61 -1.08 -19.10
C SER A 147 -0.53 0.01 -18.90
N GLY A 148 0.48 -0.29 -18.08
CA GLY A 148 1.45 0.70 -17.65
C GLY A 148 0.91 1.69 -16.60
N CYS A 149 1.75 2.62 -16.19
CA CYS A 149 1.37 3.73 -15.31
C CYS A 149 2.24 4.96 -15.60
N HIS A 150 1.82 6.11 -15.11
CA HIS A 150 2.64 7.31 -15.11
C HIS A 150 3.58 7.34 -13.89
N GLU A 151 4.64 8.14 -13.98
CA GLU A 151 5.71 8.20 -12.97
C GLU A 151 5.22 8.58 -11.58
N ALA A 152 4.26 9.50 -11.50
CA ALA A 152 3.71 9.92 -10.21
C ALA A 152 2.96 8.78 -9.50
N LEU A 153 2.18 7.97 -10.23
CA LEU A 153 1.49 6.81 -9.66
C LEU A 153 2.48 5.76 -9.21
N LEU A 154 3.54 5.50 -9.99
CA LEU A 154 4.57 4.53 -9.60
C LEU A 154 5.26 4.96 -8.30
N ALA A 155 5.65 6.23 -8.19
CA ALA A 155 6.25 6.77 -6.98
C ALA A 155 5.28 6.70 -5.78
N GLU A 156 4.00 7.03 -5.96
CA GLU A 156 2.98 6.96 -4.91
C GLU A 156 2.75 5.52 -4.42
N LEU A 157 2.74 4.53 -5.32
CA LEU A 157 2.62 3.11 -4.96
C LEU A 157 3.82 2.65 -4.11
N ILE A 158 5.03 3.06 -4.47
CA ILE A 158 6.26 2.72 -3.73
C ILE A 158 6.25 3.38 -2.35
N ASP A 159 5.97 4.68 -2.28
CA ASP A 159 5.94 5.44 -1.03
C ASP A 159 4.87 4.89 -0.06
N CYS A 160 3.67 4.63 -0.58
CA CYS A 160 2.60 3.99 0.19
C CYS A 160 3.04 2.62 0.73
N ALA A 161 3.66 1.78 -0.10
CA ALA A 161 4.10 0.46 0.32
C ALA A 161 5.22 0.53 1.36
N ALA A 162 6.17 1.45 1.23
CA ALA A 162 7.22 1.68 2.22
C ALA A 162 6.64 2.13 3.57
N ALA A 163 5.70 3.07 3.56
CA ALA A 163 5.01 3.54 4.77
C ALA A 163 4.21 2.40 5.45
N VAL A 164 3.49 1.59 4.66
CA VAL A 164 2.74 0.45 5.19
C VAL A 164 3.68 -0.64 5.73
N ALA A 165 4.85 -0.85 5.11
CA ALA A 165 5.86 -1.79 5.61
C ALA A 165 6.36 -1.40 7.00
N VAL A 166 6.68 -0.12 7.21
CA VAL A 166 7.06 0.41 8.54
C VAL A 166 5.94 0.18 9.55
N ALA A 167 4.71 0.60 9.23
CA ALA A 167 3.56 0.45 10.10
C ALA A 167 3.26 -1.02 10.45
N PHE A 168 3.47 -1.94 9.49
CA PHE A 168 3.31 -3.38 9.72
C PHE A 168 4.34 -3.92 10.71
N VAL A 169 5.60 -3.56 10.54
CA VAL A 169 6.68 -4.03 11.41
C VAL A 169 6.51 -3.49 12.82
N ASP A 170 6.19 -2.22 12.97
CA ASP A 170 5.92 -1.61 14.27
C ASP A 170 4.71 -2.29 14.95
N TRP A 171 3.63 -2.54 14.20
CA TRP A 171 2.47 -3.25 14.71
C TRP A 171 2.81 -4.67 15.18
N LEU A 172 3.65 -5.43 14.46
CA LEU A 172 4.09 -6.77 14.87
C LEU A 172 4.85 -6.76 16.19
N HIS A 173 5.63 -5.71 16.45
CA HIS A 173 6.36 -5.56 17.72
C HIS A 173 5.46 -5.09 18.86
N ASP A 174 4.62 -4.10 18.61
CA ASP A 174 3.86 -3.40 19.66
C ASP A 174 2.53 -4.12 19.95
N GLU A 175 1.56 -4.02 19.02
CA GLU A 175 0.20 -4.54 19.24
C GLU A 175 0.14 -6.07 19.04
N GLY A 176 0.81 -6.60 18.02
CA GLY A 176 0.86 -8.04 17.73
C GLY A 176 1.68 -8.82 18.73
N GLY A 177 2.69 -8.19 19.34
CA GLY A 177 3.60 -8.80 20.30
C GLY A 177 4.21 -10.10 19.77
N LEU A 178 4.59 -10.12 18.48
CA LEU A 178 5.02 -11.32 17.78
C LEU A 178 6.55 -11.34 17.57
N LEU A 179 7.16 -10.14 17.46
CA LEU A 179 8.60 -9.94 17.23
C LEU A 179 9.26 -9.15 18.36
#